data_b3d94ffe1b47680b3c04c9da31bb666a
#
_entry.id   b3d94ffe1b47680b3c04c9da31bb666a
#
_cell.length_a   1.000
_cell.length_b   1.000
_cell.length_c   1.000
_cell.angle_alpha   90.00
_cell.angle_beta   90.00
_cell.angle_gamma   90.00
#
_symmetry.space_group_name_H-M   'P 1'
#
loop_
_entity.id
_entity.type
_entity.pdbx_description
1 polymer ?
#
loop_
_entity_poly.entity_id
_entity_poly.type
_entity_poly.pdbx_seq_one_letter_code
_entity_poly.pdbx_strand_id
1 'polypeptide(L)'
;MKIAVDAFGGDNAPKAVVEGCVAALKTYNDITIALCGDEESIKSELSAYDFDSSRVEIHHAPEVIGCDEQPTFAIRRKKNSSLVKAMELVRDKEAECVLSAGSTGAVLAGATFIVRRIEGVKRPALGVVFPAEKGCVLIMDCGANVDCKPSYLMQFAVMASAYMKDVMGVDNPRIGLLNNGAEAEKGNELTKAAYKLLEEAPVNFVGNCEARDILSGQFDAIVCDGFAGNIVLKYTEGMASTLMSMLKGELMADTRSKIGALFAKPAFRRFKKIMDYTEYGGAPLLGIDGGIVKAHGSSNAKAFAAAVGQARRFALGGINDSIRDAIGQLPDIQD
;
A
#
# COMPACT_ATOMS: atom_id res chain seq x y z
N MET A 1 16.43 11.68 -3.53
CA MET A 1 15.68 10.61 -4.21
C MET A 1 14.50 11.18 -4.97
N LYS A 2 14.12 10.58 -6.11
CA LYS A 2 13.03 11.09 -6.95
C LYS A 2 11.82 10.15 -6.87
N ILE A 3 10.63 10.72 -6.63
CA ILE A 3 9.36 10.00 -6.61
C ILE A 3 8.55 10.44 -7.84
N ALA A 4 8.23 9.50 -8.72
CA ALA A 4 7.35 9.73 -9.86
C ALA A 4 5.89 9.64 -9.41
N VAL A 5 5.11 10.67 -9.69
CA VAL A 5 3.73 10.80 -9.21
C VAL A 5 2.78 10.86 -10.40
N ASP A 6 1.82 9.94 -10.43
CA ASP A 6 0.65 10.01 -11.30
C ASP A 6 -0.27 11.13 -10.81
N ALA A 7 -0.12 12.32 -11.39
CA ALA A 7 -0.80 13.53 -10.93
C ALA A 7 -2.31 13.51 -11.20
N PHE A 8 -2.80 12.63 -12.07
CA PHE A 8 -4.21 12.52 -12.45
C PHE A 8 -4.89 11.23 -11.97
N GLY A 9 -4.20 10.42 -11.14
CA GLY A 9 -4.80 9.25 -10.53
C GLY A 9 -5.63 9.61 -9.30
N GLY A 10 -6.87 9.08 -9.24
CA GLY A 10 -7.77 9.22 -8.09
C GLY A 10 -8.86 10.29 -8.25
N ASP A 11 -9.84 10.25 -7.32
CA ASP A 11 -11.09 11.01 -7.41
C ASP A 11 -10.89 12.52 -7.19
N ASN A 12 -9.82 12.91 -6.47
CA ASN A 12 -9.52 14.29 -6.09
C ASN A 12 -8.31 14.88 -6.86
N ALA A 13 -7.86 14.18 -7.91
CA ALA A 13 -6.77 14.63 -8.78
C ALA A 13 -7.22 15.78 -9.71
N PRO A 14 -6.31 16.67 -10.16
CA PRO A 14 -4.91 16.75 -9.73
C PRO A 14 -4.71 17.50 -8.42
N LYS A 15 -5.72 18.24 -7.93
CA LYS A 15 -5.61 19.19 -6.82
C LYS A 15 -5.05 18.56 -5.54
N ALA A 16 -5.69 17.50 -5.03
CA ALA A 16 -5.25 16.85 -3.78
C ALA A 16 -3.86 16.19 -3.93
N VAL A 17 -3.52 15.75 -5.13
CA VAL A 17 -2.21 15.16 -5.44
C VAL A 17 -1.12 16.23 -5.36
N VAL A 18 -1.30 17.35 -6.05
CA VAL A 18 -0.34 18.47 -6.09
C VAL A 18 -0.17 19.06 -4.70
N GLU A 19 -1.28 19.36 -3.99
CA GLU A 19 -1.25 19.88 -2.62
C GLU A 19 -0.53 18.93 -1.66
N GLY A 20 -0.79 17.62 -1.76
CA GLY A 20 -0.13 16.61 -0.95
C GLY A 20 1.37 16.51 -1.24
N CYS A 21 1.78 16.60 -2.50
CA CYS A 21 3.18 16.66 -2.91
C CYS A 21 3.90 17.88 -2.32
N VAL A 22 3.30 19.06 -2.42
CA VAL A 22 3.86 20.30 -1.84
C VAL A 22 3.99 20.19 -0.32
N ALA A 23 2.98 19.63 0.37
CA ALA A 23 3.07 19.40 1.81
C ALA A 23 4.19 18.42 2.19
N ALA A 24 4.41 17.39 1.40
CA ALA A 24 5.52 16.45 1.59
C ALA A 24 6.89 17.09 1.36
N LEU A 25 7.04 17.94 0.35
CA LEU A 25 8.26 18.71 0.09
C LEU A 25 8.65 19.63 1.25
N LYS A 26 7.67 20.18 1.96
CA LYS A 26 7.92 20.98 3.19
C LYS A 26 8.36 20.12 4.37
N THR A 27 7.97 18.84 4.39
CA THR A 27 8.28 17.91 5.49
C THR A 27 9.62 17.20 5.28
N TYR A 28 9.92 16.83 4.04
CA TYR A 28 11.09 16.02 3.68
C TYR A 28 12.02 16.81 2.76
N ASN A 29 13.29 17.01 3.18
CA ASN A 29 14.27 17.78 2.42
C ASN A 29 15.07 16.95 1.40
N ASP A 30 14.95 15.64 1.44
CA ASP A 30 15.74 14.68 0.67
C ASP A 30 14.98 14.05 -0.52
N ILE A 31 13.77 14.56 -0.83
CA ILE A 31 12.97 14.10 -1.96
C ILE A 31 12.86 15.15 -3.07
N THR A 32 12.77 14.67 -4.30
CA THR A 32 12.36 15.41 -5.49
C THR A 32 11.12 14.72 -6.06
N ILE A 33 10.19 15.46 -6.63
CA ILE A 33 8.94 14.92 -7.15
C ILE A 33 8.88 15.16 -8.67
N ALA A 34 8.63 14.10 -9.43
CA ALA A 34 8.31 14.15 -10.85
C ALA A 34 6.80 13.99 -11.02
N LEU A 35 6.09 15.08 -11.27
CA LEU A 35 4.64 15.10 -11.52
C LEU A 35 4.38 14.73 -13.00
N CYS A 36 3.69 13.61 -13.22
CA CYS A 36 3.31 13.16 -14.56
C CYS A 36 1.85 13.50 -14.83
N GLY A 37 1.56 14.22 -15.92
CA GLY A 37 0.20 14.61 -16.28
C GLY A 37 0.14 15.82 -17.20
N ASP A 38 -1.05 16.41 -17.35
CA ASP A 38 -1.22 17.62 -18.16
C ASP A 38 -0.47 18.80 -17.51
N GLU A 39 0.52 19.30 -18.24
CA GLU A 39 1.48 20.28 -17.74
C GLU A 39 0.82 21.60 -17.34
N GLU A 40 -0.16 22.08 -18.12
CA GLU A 40 -0.85 23.34 -17.85
C GLU A 40 -1.68 23.25 -16.57
N SER A 41 -2.41 22.15 -16.39
CA SER A 41 -3.20 21.89 -15.18
C SER A 41 -2.31 21.77 -13.94
N ILE A 42 -1.18 21.06 -14.05
CA ILE A 42 -0.22 20.91 -12.93
C ILE A 42 0.37 22.27 -12.56
N LYS A 43 0.80 23.09 -13.54
CA LYS A 43 1.35 24.43 -13.29
C LYS A 43 0.32 25.35 -12.65
N SER A 44 -0.93 25.29 -13.11
CA SER A 44 -2.04 26.05 -12.53
C SER A 44 -2.24 25.71 -11.06
N GLU A 45 -2.29 24.42 -10.70
CA GLU A 45 -2.43 24.00 -9.29
C GLU A 45 -1.20 24.39 -8.44
N LEU A 46 0.01 24.20 -8.95
CA LEU A 46 1.25 24.56 -8.25
C LEU A 46 1.33 26.06 -7.97
N SER A 47 0.77 26.93 -8.83
CA SER A 47 0.81 28.38 -8.67
C SER A 47 0.16 28.89 -7.37
N ALA A 48 -0.72 28.08 -6.76
CA ALA A 48 -1.40 28.42 -5.52
C ALA A 48 -0.52 28.22 -4.26
N TYR A 49 0.69 27.64 -4.40
CA TYR A 49 1.50 27.23 -3.28
C TYR A 49 2.90 27.82 -3.33
N ASP A 50 3.48 28.07 -2.16
CA ASP A 50 4.89 28.41 -1.99
C ASP A 50 5.70 27.15 -1.68
N PHE A 51 6.66 26.82 -2.55
CA PHE A 51 7.54 25.64 -2.43
C PHE A 51 8.85 25.86 -3.21
N ASP A 52 9.86 25.02 -2.95
CA ASP A 52 11.09 25.01 -3.71
C ASP A 52 10.89 24.36 -5.09
N SER A 53 10.75 25.18 -6.12
CA SER A 53 10.49 24.72 -7.50
C SER A 53 11.63 23.90 -8.10
N SER A 54 12.86 23.99 -7.58
CA SER A 54 13.98 23.17 -8.03
C SER A 54 13.82 21.68 -7.69
N ARG A 55 12.88 21.36 -6.81
CA ARG A 55 12.58 20.00 -6.34
C ARG A 55 11.35 19.38 -7.00
N VAL A 56 10.78 20.05 -8.01
CA VAL A 56 9.62 19.55 -8.78
C VAL A 56 9.96 19.54 -10.26
N GLU A 57 9.80 18.40 -10.88
CA GLU A 57 9.85 18.23 -12.34
C GLU A 57 8.45 17.93 -12.86
N ILE A 58 8.11 18.40 -14.05
CA ILE A 58 6.82 18.10 -14.69
C ILE A 58 7.09 17.31 -15.97
N HIS A 59 6.47 16.15 -16.07
CA HIS A 59 6.50 15.30 -17.26
C HIS A 59 5.13 15.31 -17.92
N HIS A 60 5.02 16.01 -19.04
CA HIS A 60 3.76 16.14 -19.76
C HIS A 60 3.20 14.80 -20.22
N ALA A 61 1.97 14.51 -19.84
CA ALA A 61 1.24 13.29 -20.17
C ALA A 61 -0.28 13.60 -20.23
N PRO A 62 -0.83 13.86 -21.43
CA PRO A 62 -2.20 14.40 -21.57
C PRO A 62 -3.30 13.35 -21.39
N GLU A 63 -2.96 12.05 -21.38
CA GLU A 63 -3.94 10.97 -21.25
C GLU A 63 -4.10 10.55 -19.78
N VAL A 64 -5.33 10.16 -19.42
CA VAL A 64 -5.67 9.65 -18.09
C VAL A 64 -6.33 8.29 -18.22
N ILE A 65 -5.95 7.32 -17.35
CA ILE A 65 -6.59 6.02 -17.27
C ILE A 65 -7.69 6.09 -16.22
N GLY A 66 -8.95 5.90 -16.63
CA GLY A 66 -10.13 5.89 -15.77
C GLY A 66 -10.25 4.60 -14.95
N CYS A 67 -11.04 4.67 -13.86
CA CYS A 67 -11.28 3.51 -12.99
C CYS A 67 -12.17 2.44 -13.62
N ASP A 68 -12.97 2.80 -14.61
CA ASP A 68 -13.89 1.95 -15.37
C ASP A 68 -13.24 1.26 -16.58
N GLU A 69 -12.02 1.65 -16.94
CA GLU A 69 -11.30 1.06 -18.06
C GLU A 69 -10.70 -0.31 -17.71
N GLN A 70 -10.69 -1.21 -18.70
CA GLN A 70 -10.02 -2.50 -18.56
C GLN A 70 -8.49 -2.30 -18.39
N PRO A 71 -7.89 -2.67 -17.24
CA PRO A 71 -6.54 -2.25 -16.87
C PRO A 71 -5.45 -2.56 -17.90
N THR A 72 -5.37 -3.82 -18.33
CA THR A 72 -4.32 -4.29 -19.27
C THR A 72 -4.44 -3.65 -20.64
N PHE A 73 -5.67 -3.35 -21.08
CA PHE A 73 -5.94 -2.69 -22.36
C PHE A 73 -5.59 -1.22 -22.26
N ALA A 74 -6.01 -0.55 -21.18
CA ALA A 74 -5.73 0.88 -20.95
C ALA A 74 -4.22 1.17 -20.92
N ILE A 75 -3.43 0.37 -20.19
CA ILE A 75 -1.97 0.50 -20.10
C ILE A 75 -1.30 0.34 -21.48
N ARG A 76 -1.79 -0.57 -22.32
CA ARG A 76 -1.21 -0.80 -23.65
C ARG A 76 -1.59 0.29 -24.66
N ARG A 77 -2.79 0.85 -24.54
CA ARG A 77 -3.33 1.82 -25.50
C ARG A 77 -2.94 3.25 -25.16
N LYS A 78 -3.03 3.65 -23.88
CA LYS A 78 -2.77 5.02 -23.41
C LYS A 78 -1.32 5.18 -22.96
N LYS A 79 -0.41 5.11 -23.91
CA LYS A 79 1.04 5.18 -23.65
C LYS A 79 1.50 6.55 -23.13
N ASN A 80 0.74 7.60 -23.41
CA ASN A 80 1.01 8.95 -22.93
C ASN A 80 0.15 9.31 -21.71
N SER A 81 -0.30 8.30 -20.94
CA SER A 81 -1.01 8.56 -19.69
C SER A 81 -0.06 8.90 -18.54
N SER A 82 -0.57 9.69 -17.59
CA SER A 82 0.16 10.09 -16.38
C SER A 82 0.74 8.89 -15.63
N LEU A 83 -0.04 7.81 -15.48
CA LEU A 83 0.39 6.57 -14.84
C LEU A 83 1.49 5.87 -15.64
N VAL A 84 1.34 5.71 -16.95
CA VAL A 84 2.35 5.05 -17.80
C VAL A 84 3.66 5.84 -17.74
N LYS A 85 3.60 7.17 -17.84
CA LYS A 85 4.79 8.03 -17.77
C LYS A 85 5.51 7.89 -16.43
N ALA A 86 4.77 7.88 -15.31
CA ALA A 86 5.36 7.64 -14.00
C ALA A 86 6.04 6.26 -13.88
N MET A 87 5.44 5.20 -14.45
CA MET A 87 6.01 3.85 -14.49
C MET A 87 7.29 3.79 -15.36
N GLU A 88 7.32 4.52 -16.47
CA GLU A 88 8.50 4.61 -17.33
C GLU A 88 9.70 5.22 -16.61
N LEU A 89 9.51 6.28 -15.83
CA LEU A 89 10.57 6.89 -15.04
C LEU A 89 11.21 5.91 -14.05
N VAL A 90 10.42 5.01 -13.45
CA VAL A 90 10.96 3.99 -12.55
C VAL A 90 11.62 2.85 -13.33
N ARG A 91 11.04 2.40 -14.44
CA ARG A 91 11.68 1.41 -15.33
C ARG A 91 13.07 1.86 -15.79
N ASP A 92 13.18 3.14 -16.18
CA ASP A 92 14.41 3.71 -16.74
C ASP A 92 15.39 4.18 -15.64
N LYS A 93 15.05 3.89 -14.36
CA LYS A 93 15.85 4.24 -13.16
C LYS A 93 16.07 5.76 -12.99
N GLU A 94 15.17 6.57 -13.57
CA GLU A 94 15.12 8.02 -13.38
C GLU A 94 14.37 8.43 -12.10
N ALA A 95 13.55 7.53 -11.55
CA ALA A 95 12.90 7.66 -10.25
C ALA A 95 12.96 6.34 -9.48
N GLU A 96 12.97 6.41 -8.15
CA GLU A 96 13.05 5.24 -7.29
C GLU A 96 11.67 4.62 -7.00
N CYS A 97 10.60 5.44 -7.04
CA CYS A 97 9.26 4.98 -6.69
C CYS A 97 8.17 5.67 -7.51
N VAL A 98 7.13 4.91 -7.89
CA VAL A 98 5.86 5.44 -8.40
C VAL A 98 4.87 5.58 -7.25
N LEU A 99 4.15 6.71 -7.23
CA LEU A 99 2.99 6.92 -6.39
C LEU A 99 1.76 7.26 -7.25
N SER A 100 0.69 6.47 -7.10
CA SER A 100 -0.57 6.70 -7.81
C SER A 100 -1.78 6.42 -6.91
N ALA A 101 -2.81 7.27 -7.00
CA ALA A 101 -4.13 7.03 -6.43
C ALA A 101 -5.14 6.48 -7.46
N GLY A 102 -4.71 6.20 -8.69
CA GLY A 102 -5.53 5.67 -9.77
C GLY A 102 -6.05 4.24 -9.53
N SER A 103 -6.67 3.62 -10.53
CA SER A 103 -7.20 2.25 -10.46
C SER A 103 -6.15 1.24 -10.01
N THR A 104 -6.45 0.43 -8.99
CA THR A 104 -5.53 -0.63 -8.50
C THR A 104 -5.16 -1.60 -9.61
N GLY A 105 -6.11 -1.97 -10.45
CA GLY A 105 -5.85 -2.85 -11.60
C GLY A 105 -4.88 -2.22 -12.61
N ALA A 106 -5.02 -0.91 -12.91
CA ALA A 106 -4.13 -0.21 -13.81
C ALA A 106 -2.71 -0.07 -13.22
N VAL A 107 -2.59 0.23 -11.91
CA VAL A 107 -1.29 0.27 -11.22
C VAL A 107 -0.61 -1.10 -11.26
N LEU A 108 -1.33 -2.19 -10.95
CA LEU A 108 -0.82 -3.55 -11.01
C LEU A 108 -0.38 -3.95 -12.43
N ALA A 109 -1.20 -3.62 -13.43
CA ALA A 109 -0.88 -3.90 -14.83
C ALA A 109 0.35 -3.10 -15.30
N GLY A 110 0.41 -1.80 -15.01
CA GLY A 110 1.56 -0.94 -15.34
C GLY A 110 2.83 -1.41 -14.66
N ALA A 111 2.77 -1.70 -13.36
CA ALA A 111 3.91 -2.25 -12.62
C ALA A 111 4.42 -3.55 -13.23
N THR A 112 3.51 -4.48 -13.58
CA THR A 112 3.88 -5.79 -14.12
C THR A 112 4.43 -5.71 -15.54
N PHE A 113 3.83 -4.89 -16.42
CA PHE A 113 4.19 -4.87 -17.85
C PHE A 113 5.27 -3.85 -18.20
N ILE A 114 5.37 -2.74 -17.45
CA ILE A 114 6.33 -1.66 -17.73
C ILE A 114 7.56 -1.80 -16.83
N VAL A 115 7.38 -1.75 -15.50
CA VAL A 115 8.50 -1.82 -14.54
C VAL A 115 9.06 -3.24 -14.45
N ARG A 116 8.19 -4.24 -14.50
CA ARG A 116 8.45 -5.68 -14.41
C ARG A 116 8.66 -6.16 -12.98
N ARG A 117 8.60 -7.49 -12.82
CA ARG A 117 8.82 -8.17 -11.53
C ARG A 117 10.29 -8.34 -11.24
N ILE A 118 10.64 -8.39 -9.97
CA ILE A 118 11.95 -8.89 -9.51
C ILE A 118 12.12 -10.34 -10.03
N GLU A 119 13.31 -10.69 -10.45
CA GLU A 119 13.63 -12.04 -10.92
C GLU A 119 13.31 -13.08 -9.84
N GLY A 120 12.69 -14.19 -10.22
CA GLY A 120 12.22 -15.24 -9.31
C GLY A 120 10.87 -14.98 -8.66
N VAL A 121 10.36 -13.74 -8.63
CA VAL A 121 9.03 -13.44 -8.10
C VAL A 121 7.94 -13.90 -9.05
N LYS A 122 7.11 -14.84 -8.61
CA LYS A 122 6.01 -15.41 -9.41
C LYS A 122 4.86 -14.42 -9.57
N ARG A 123 4.50 -13.68 -8.50
CA ARG A 123 3.42 -12.68 -8.49
C ARG A 123 3.77 -11.50 -7.59
N PRO A 124 3.54 -10.26 -8.02
CA PRO A 124 3.57 -9.12 -7.11
C PRO A 124 2.37 -9.16 -6.20
N ALA A 125 2.49 -8.63 -4.99
CA ALA A 125 1.41 -8.60 -4.01
C ALA A 125 1.22 -7.21 -3.40
N LEU A 126 -0.05 -6.84 -3.16
CA LEU A 126 -0.43 -5.57 -2.55
C LEU A 126 -0.48 -5.72 -1.04
N GLY A 127 0.40 -5.03 -0.32
CA GLY A 127 0.42 -4.99 1.14
C GLY A 127 -0.36 -3.80 1.69
N VAL A 128 -1.12 -4.00 2.76
CA VAL A 128 -1.77 -2.91 3.50
C VAL A 128 -1.39 -3.00 4.96
N VAL A 129 -0.92 -1.88 5.52
CA VAL A 129 -0.53 -1.80 6.93
C VAL A 129 -1.71 -1.28 7.75
N PHE A 130 -2.08 -2.02 8.79
CA PHE A 130 -3.12 -1.64 9.74
C PHE A 130 -2.51 -1.36 11.12
N PRO A 131 -3.11 -0.42 11.89
CA PRO A 131 -2.81 -0.32 13.31
C PRO A 131 -3.24 -1.59 14.05
N ALA A 132 -2.43 -2.04 14.99
CA ALA A 132 -2.74 -3.15 15.88
C ALA A 132 -2.71 -2.68 17.33
N GLU A 133 -3.16 -3.51 18.28
CA GLU A 133 -3.08 -3.20 19.71
C GLU A 133 -1.65 -2.83 20.13
N LYS A 134 -0.66 -3.46 19.52
CA LYS A 134 0.76 -3.14 19.70
C LYS A 134 1.40 -2.97 18.33
N GLY A 135 1.79 -1.73 17.99
CA GLY A 135 2.44 -1.43 16.72
C GLY A 135 1.49 -1.47 15.52
N CYS A 136 1.86 -2.22 14.50
CA CYS A 136 1.08 -2.38 13.28
C CYS A 136 1.20 -3.80 12.72
N VAL A 137 0.31 -4.17 11.82
CA VAL A 137 0.33 -5.44 11.10
C VAL A 137 0.19 -5.20 9.60
N LEU A 138 1.01 -5.89 8.79
CA LEU A 138 0.89 -5.90 7.34
C LEU A 138 -0.01 -7.06 6.91
N ILE A 139 -1.03 -6.81 6.09
CA ILE A 139 -1.80 -7.86 5.42
C ILE A 139 -1.37 -7.91 3.96
N MET A 140 -1.05 -9.08 3.44
CA MET A 140 -0.62 -9.33 2.08
C MET A 140 -1.09 -10.73 1.61
N ASP A 141 -1.84 -10.84 0.52
CA ASP A 141 -2.19 -9.91 -0.53
C ASP A 141 -3.57 -9.27 -0.29
N CYS A 142 -3.73 -7.99 -0.61
CA CYS A 142 -5.00 -7.26 -0.46
C CYS A 142 -5.68 -6.95 -1.82
N GLY A 143 -5.61 -7.89 -2.78
CA GLY A 143 -6.41 -7.80 -4.00
C GLY A 143 -5.64 -7.73 -5.33
N ALA A 144 -4.35 -8.00 -5.35
CA ALA A 144 -3.59 -8.13 -6.59
C ALA A 144 -3.78 -9.52 -7.25
N ASN A 145 -3.97 -10.59 -6.45
CA ASN A 145 -4.07 -11.96 -6.92
C ASN A 145 -5.26 -12.67 -6.26
N VAL A 146 -6.38 -12.75 -6.95
CA VAL A 146 -7.61 -13.39 -6.43
C VAL A 146 -7.41 -14.88 -6.23
N ASP A 147 -6.85 -15.57 -7.24
CA ASP A 147 -6.51 -16.98 -7.19
C ASP A 147 -5.00 -17.14 -6.98
N CYS A 148 -4.62 -17.82 -5.91
CA CYS A 148 -3.23 -18.07 -5.55
C CYS A 148 -2.87 -19.55 -5.58
N LYS A 149 -1.58 -19.82 -5.74
CA LYS A 149 -0.95 -21.11 -5.50
C LYS A 149 -0.19 -21.09 -4.18
N PRO A 150 0.05 -22.24 -3.54
CA PRO A 150 0.79 -22.29 -2.27
C PRO A 150 2.15 -21.58 -2.30
N SER A 151 2.89 -21.73 -3.41
CA SER A 151 4.18 -21.05 -3.59
C SER A 151 4.08 -19.53 -3.64
N TYR A 152 2.92 -18.97 -4.05
CA TYR A 152 2.73 -17.52 -4.03
C TYR A 152 2.62 -17.00 -2.59
N LEU A 153 1.85 -17.70 -1.73
CA LEU A 153 1.72 -17.33 -0.33
C LEU A 153 3.06 -17.40 0.40
N MET A 154 3.89 -18.41 0.09
CA MET A 154 5.25 -18.49 0.63
C MET A 154 6.11 -17.28 0.17
N GLN A 155 6.06 -16.90 -1.11
CA GLN A 155 6.78 -15.72 -1.58
C GLN A 155 6.22 -14.43 -0.96
N PHE A 156 4.90 -14.35 -0.73
CA PHE A 156 4.30 -13.20 -0.03
C PHE A 156 4.82 -13.09 1.41
N ALA A 157 5.01 -14.23 2.11
CA ALA A 157 5.58 -14.23 3.45
C ALA A 157 7.03 -13.70 3.47
N VAL A 158 7.84 -14.10 2.49
CA VAL A 158 9.21 -13.61 2.34
C VAL A 158 9.23 -12.10 2.04
N MET A 159 8.40 -11.64 1.10
CA MET A 159 8.28 -10.22 0.78
C MET A 159 7.75 -9.40 1.95
N ALA A 160 6.75 -9.92 2.68
CA ALA A 160 6.20 -9.28 3.87
C ALA A 160 7.24 -9.17 4.99
N SER A 161 8.03 -10.23 5.22
CA SER A 161 9.12 -10.24 6.19
C SER A 161 10.17 -9.18 5.87
N ALA A 162 10.62 -9.10 4.61
CA ALA A 162 11.55 -8.06 4.16
C ALA A 162 10.99 -6.65 4.37
N TYR A 163 9.72 -6.43 4.00
CA TYR A 163 9.07 -5.13 4.19
C TYR A 163 8.97 -4.71 5.67
N MET A 164 8.54 -5.63 6.53
CA MET A 164 8.43 -5.34 7.96
C MET A 164 9.79 -5.04 8.58
N LYS A 165 10.83 -5.72 8.15
CA LYS A 165 12.20 -5.50 8.62
C LYS A 165 12.78 -4.18 8.09
N ASP A 166 12.84 -4.00 6.79
CA ASP A 166 13.63 -2.93 6.18
C ASP A 166 12.90 -1.58 6.12
N VAL A 167 11.56 -1.60 6.06
CA VAL A 167 10.73 -0.39 5.96
C VAL A 167 10.08 -0.03 7.29
N MET A 168 9.61 -1.04 8.04
CA MET A 168 8.90 -0.83 9.30
C MET A 168 9.79 -0.96 10.54
N GLY A 169 11.03 -1.47 10.39
CA GLY A 169 12.01 -1.59 11.48
C GLY A 169 11.69 -2.67 12.51
N VAL A 170 10.97 -3.73 12.11
CA VAL A 170 10.63 -4.86 12.97
C VAL A 170 11.64 -5.97 12.77
N ASP A 171 12.52 -6.17 13.73
CA ASP A 171 13.47 -7.28 13.72
C ASP A 171 12.73 -8.62 13.85
N ASN A 172 13.05 -9.59 12.96
CA ASN A 172 12.49 -10.94 12.96
C ASN A 172 10.94 -10.98 13.01
N PRO A 173 10.24 -10.37 12.03
CA PRO A 173 8.79 -10.19 12.08
C PRO A 173 8.05 -11.52 12.11
N ARG A 174 7.02 -11.62 12.95
CA ARG A 174 6.16 -12.78 13.11
C ARG A 174 5.16 -12.85 11.98
N ILE A 175 5.26 -13.90 11.16
CA ILE A 175 4.43 -14.09 9.98
C ILE A 175 3.32 -15.09 10.27
N GLY A 176 2.06 -14.72 10.07
CA GLY A 176 0.89 -15.58 10.16
C GLY A 176 0.31 -15.92 8.78
N LEU A 177 -0.39 -17.05 8.70
CA LEU A 177 -1.22 -17.41 7.54
C LEU A 177 -2.69 -17.20 7.90
N LEU A 178 -3.40 -16.34 7.17
CA LEU A 178 -4.84 -16.11 7.39
C LEU A 178 -5.61 -17.41 7.20
N ASN A 179 -6.39 -17.81 8.20
CA ASN A 179 -7.12 -19.07 8.19
C ASN A 179 -8.44 -18.98 8.99
N ASN A 180 -9.25 -20.05 8.93
CA ASN A 180 -10.50 -20.19 9.66
C ASN A 180 -10.35 -20.89 11.01
N GLY A 181 -9.13 -21.21 11.46
CA GLY A 181 -8.78 -21.82 12.74
C GLY A 181 -7.30 -21.77 12.96
N ALA A 182 -6.87 -21.81 14.21
CA ALA A 182 -5.46 -21.69 14.64
C ALA A 182 -4.64 -22.97 14.43
N GLU A 183 -5.31 -24.14 14.38
CA GLU A 183 -4.63 -25.44 14.27
C GLU A 183 -4.05 -25.65 12.86
N ALA A 184 -2.92 -26.34 12.77
CA ALA A 184 -2.17 -26.53 11.51
C ALA A 184 -2.96 -27.24 10.40
N GLU A 185 -3.90 -28.11 10.78
CA GLU A 185 -4.75 -28.87 9.85
C GLU A 185 -5.97 -28.11 9.35
N LYS A 186 -6.24 -26.90 9.86
CA LYS A 186 -7.39 -26.08 9.42
C LYS A 186 -7.16 -25.47 8.04
N GLY A 187 -8.26 -25.05 7.45
CA GLY A 187 -8.27 -24.34 6.17
C GLY A 187 -8.69 -25.18 4.98
N ASN A 188 -8.61 -24.52 3.82
CA ASN A 188 -8.86 -25.13 2.51
C ASN A 188 -7.57 -25.77 1.95
N GLU A 189 -7.64 -26.33 0.73
CA GLU A 189 -6.50 -26.99 0.07
C GLU A 189 -5.30 -26.02 -0.08
N LEU A 190 -5.57 -24.76 -0.48
CA LEU A 190 -4.54 -23.75 -0.64
C LEU A 190 -3.80 -23.48 0.67
N THR A 191 -4.55 -23.18 1.75
CA THR A 191 -3.93 -22.80 3.02
C THR A 191 -3.20 -23.95 3.69
N LYS A 192 -3.73 -25.19 3.60
CA LYS A 192 -3.05 -26.40 4.11
C LYS A 192 -1.73 -26.69 3.37
N ALA A 193 -1.71 -26.52 2.06
CA ALA A 193 -0.49 -26.68 1.28
C ALA A 193 0.51 -25.53 1.54
N ALA A 194 0.03 -24.29 1.64
CA ALA A 194 0.86 -23.14 1.96
C ALA A 194 1.47 -23.23 3.37
N TYR A 195 0.72 -23.73 4.34
CA TYR A 195 1.20 -23.92 5.72
C TYR A 195 2.50 -24.72 5.77
N LYS A 196 2.52 -25.86 5.05
CA LYS A 196 3.72 -26.72 4.98
C LYS A 196 4.92 -26.01 4.35
N LEU A 197 4.69 -25.22 3.29
CA LEU A 197 5.76 -24.45 2.67
C LEU A 197 6.27 -23.33 3.57
N LEU A 198 5.39 -22.73 4.36
CA LEU A 198 5.74 -21.65 5.29
C LEU A 198 6.56 -22.16 6.49
N GLU A 199 6.33 -23.39 6.96
CA GLU A 199 7.15 -24.03 7.99
C GLU A 199 8.62 -24.20 7.55
N GLU A 200 8.86 -24.38 6.24
CA GLU A 200 10.19 -24.56 5.66
C GLU A 200 10.79 -23.25 5.10
N ALA A 201 10.00 -22.18 5.04
CA ALA A 201 10.43 -20.89 4.48
C ALA A 201 11.40 -20.16 5.44
N PRO A 202 12.35 -19.35 4.90
CA PRO A 202 13.31 -18.61 5.71
C PRO A 202 12.67 -17.35 6.34
N VAL A 203 11.55 -17.52 7.04
CA VAL A 203 10.82 -16.48 7.75
C VAL A 203 10.41 -16.96 9.15
N ASN A 204 10.14 -16.05 10.05
CA ASN A 204 9.61 -16.40 11.37
C ASN A 204 8.10 -16.70 11.27
N PHE A 205 7.76 -17.85 10.70
CA PHE A 205 6.38 -18.30 10.61
C PHE A 205 5.89 -18.77 11.98
N VAL A 206 4.76 -18.21 12.45
CA VAL A 206 4.20 -18.47 13.78
C VAL A 206 2.85 -19.20 13.74
N GLY A 207 2.44 -19.69 12.54
CA GLY A 207 1.24 -20.51 12.38
C GLY A 207 0.07 -19.75 11.77
N ASN A 208 -1.14 -20.33 11.90
CA ASN A 208 -2.37 -19.75 11.39
C ASN A 208 -2.83 -18.55 12.23
N CYS A 209 -3.42 -17.57 11.55
CA CYS A 209 -4.06 -16.40 12.14
C CYS A 209 -5.55 -16.43 11.83
N GLU A 210 -6.42 -16.45 12.83
CA GLU A 210 -7.84 -16.22 12.62
C GLU A 210 -8.12 -14.72 12.38
N ALA A 211 -9.17 -14.41 11.59
CA ALA A 211 -9.50 -13.04 11.24
C ALA A 211 -9.75 -12.12 12.46
N ARG A 212 -10.22 -12.67 13.58
CA ARG A 212 -10.42 -11.92 14.84
C ARG A 212 -9.12 -11.50 15.51
N ASP A 213 -8.00 -12.19 15.22
CA ASP A 213 -6.71 -11.98 15.87
C ASP A 213 -5.77 -11.09 15.07
N ILE A 214 -6.19 -10.65 13.86
CA ILE A 214 -5.38 -9.81 12.96
C ILE A 214 -4.81 -8.57 13.68
N LEU A 215 -5.64 -7.88 14.46
CA LEU A 215 -5.26 -6.63 15.13
C LEU A 215 -4.77 -6.83 16.57
N SER A 216 -4.62 -8.08 17.04
CA SER A 216 -4.23 -8.41 18.43
C SER A 216 -2.78 -8.06 18.78
N GLY A 217 -1.93 -7.80 17.78
CA GLY A 217 -0.50 -7.60 17.98
C GLY A 217 0.29 -8.89 18.20
N GLN A 218 -0.29 -10.06 17.89
CA GLN A 218 0.42 -11.35 17.90
C GLN A 218 1.25 -11.56 16.64
N PHE A 219 0.84 -10.93 15.53
CA PHE A 219 1.47 -11.04 14.22
C PHE A 219 1.99 -9.67 13.78
N ASP A 220 3.10 -9.63 13.08
CA ASP A 220 3.64 -8.43 12.44
C ASP A 220 3.28 -8.36 10.95
N ALA A 221 3.13 -9.54 10.31
CA ALA A 221 2.53 -9.63 8.98
C ALA A 221 1.67 -10.90 8.87
N ILE A 222 0.63 -10.82 8.02
CA ILE A 222 -0.30 -11.93 7.77
C ILE A 222 -0.43 -12.08 6.25
N VAL A 223 -0.24 -13.31 5.77
CA VAL A 223 -0.35 -13.60 4.34
C VAL A 223 -1.62 -14.35 4.01
N CYS A 224 -2.17 -14.05 2.85
CA CYS A 224 -3.39 -14.66 2.31
C CYS A 224 -3.45 -14.51 0.78
N ASP A 225 -4.42 -15.13 0.15
CA ASP A 225 -4.79 -14.77 -1.22
C ASP A 225 -5.47 -13.39 -1.28
N GLY A 226 -5.45 -12.78 -2.46
CA GLY A 226 -5.99 -11.43 -2.64
C GLY A 226 -7.51 -11.34 -2.51
N PHE A 227 -8.24 -12.44 -2.63
CA PHE A 227 -9.68 -12.46 -2.41
C PHE A 227 -9.98 -12.31 -0.91
N ALA A 228 -9.42 -13.18 -0.08
CA ALA A 228 -9.59 -13.13 1.38
C ALA A 228 -9.05 -11.81 1.96
N GLY A 229 -7.86 -11.39 1.54
CA GLY A 229 -7.26 -10.15 2.02
C GLY A 229 -8.04 -8.89 1.63
N ASN A 230 -8.60 -8.82 0.42
CA ASN A 230 -9.45 -7.69 0.02
C ASN A 230 -10.79 -7.67 0.79
N ILE A 231 -11.36 -8.83 1.11
CA ILE A 231 -12.55 -8.91 1.99
C ILE A 231 -12.22 -8.37 3.38
N VAL A 232 -11.13 -8.82 3.99
CA VAL A 232 -10.67 -8.34 5.30
C VAL A 232 -10.45 -6.83 5.27
N LEU A 233 -9.74 -6.32 4.26
CA LEU A 233 -9.51 -4.89 4.08
C LEU A 233 -10.82 -4.10 4.04
N LYS A 234 -11.72 -4.45 3.13
CA LYS A 234 -12.98 -3.73 2.92
C LYS A 234 -13.94 -3.84 4.11
N TYR A 235 -13.97 -5.01 4.76
CA TYR A 235 -14.75 -5.19 5.97
C TYR A 235 -14.22 -4.33 7.13
N THR A 236 -12.91 -4.30 7.33
CA THR A 236 -12.27 -3.50 8.38
C THR A 236 -12.48 -2.00 8.16
N GLU A 237 -12.33 -1.52 6.92
CA GLU A 237 -12.62 -0.13 6.54
C GLU A 237 -14.08 0.24 6.85
N GLY A 238 -15.02 -0.58 6.41
CA GLY A 238 -16.45 -0.37 6.61
C GLY A 238 -16.86 -0.43 8.08
N MET A 239 -16.34 -1.42 8.83
CA MET A 239 -16.61 -1.58 10.25
C MET A 239 -16.09 -0.38 11.06
N ALA A 240 -14.85 0.04 10.84
CA ALA A 240 -14.26 1.18 11.52
C ALA A 240 -15.09 2.47 11.31
N SER A 241 -15.49 2.74 10.06
CA SER A 241 -16.33 3.87 9.70
C SER A 241 -17.71 3.82 10.39
N THR A 242 -18.36 2.64 10.35
CA THR A 242 -19.69 2.44 10.96
C THR A 242 -19.65 2.59 12.47
N LEU A 243 -18.69 1.95 13.15
CA LEU A 243 -18.55 2.06 14.60
C LEU A 243 -18.28 3.51 15.05
N MET A 244 -17.44 4.25 14.33
CA MET A 244 -17.18 5.66 14.62
C MET A 244 -18.44 6.53 14.41
N SER A 245 -19.25 6.23 13.40
CA SER A 245 -20.51 6.92 13.15
C SER A 245 -21.52 6.65 14.24
N MET A 246 -21.70 5.39 14.66
CA MET A 246 -22.59 5.00 15.75
C MET A 246 -22.17 5.64 17.07
N LEU A 247 -20.87 5.57 17.42
CA LEU A 247 -20.33 6.21 18.62
C LEU A 247 -20.57 7.71 18.63
N LYS A 248 -20.35 8.39 17.49
CA LYS A 248 -20.66 9.81 17.35
C LYS A 248 -22.17 10.09 17.55
N GLY A 249 -23.04 9.23 17.03
CA GLY A 249 -24.49 9.33 17.24
C GLY A 249 -24.85 9.32 18.71
N GLU A 250 -24.36 8.31 19.46
CA GLU A 250 -24.62 8.18 20.90
C GLU A 250 -24.06 9.36 21.73
N LEU A 251 -22.83 9.80 21.40
CA LEU A 251 -22.22 10.96 22.07
C LEU A 251 -22.98 12.28 21.82
N MET A 252 -23.76 12.35 20.75
CA MET A 252 -24.57 13.53 20.40
C MET A 252 -26.06 13.37 20.74
N ALA A 253 -26.50 12.27 21.37
CA ALA A 253 -27.89 11.97 21.60
C ALA A 253 -28.54 12.93 22.63
N ASP A 254 -27.84 13.25 23.72
CA ASP A 254 -28.35 14.09 24.78
C ASP A 254 -27.32 15.12 25.29
N THR A 255 -27.76 16.05 26.15
CA THR A 255 -26.92 17.15 26.65
C THR A 255 -25.78 16.66 27.55
N ARG A 256 -25.99 15.61 28.35
CA ARG A 256 -24.95 15.06 29.25
C ARG A 256 -23.87 14.39 28.44
N SER A 257 -24.27 13.59 27.46
CA SER A 257 -23.35 12.92 26.52
C SER A 257 -22.51 13.92 25.72
N LYS A 258 -23.11 15.02 25.25
CA LYS A 258 -22.39 16.11 24.56
C LYS A 258 -21.34 16.76 25.45
N ILE A 259 -21.67 17.05 26.72
CA ILE A 259 -20.72 17.64 27.67
C ILE A 259 -19.58 16.65 27.95
N GLY A 260 -19.89 15.36 28.18
CA GLY A 260 -18.88 14.30 28.33
C GLY A 260 -17.98 14.17 27.13
N ALA A 261 -18.55 14.21 25.93
CA ALA A 261 -17.80 14.16 24.65
C ALA A 261 -16.85 15.36 24.49
N LEU A 262 -17.23 16.54 24.97
CA LEU A 262 -16.38 17.73 24.94
C LEU A 262 -15.10 17.51 25.77
N PHE A 263 -15.22 16.96 26.97
CA PHE A 263 -14.07 16.62 27.82
C PHE A 263 -13.25 15.48 27.25
N ALA A 264 -13.90 14.48 26.65
CA ALA A 264 -13.21 13.33 26.02
C ALA A 264 -12.62 13.62 24.65
N LYS A 265 -12.90 14.77 24.03
CA LYS A 265 -12.45 15.15 22.67
C LYS A 265 -10.93 14.93 22.41
N PRO A 266 -10.01 15.27 23.35
CA PRO A 266 -8.59 14.99 23.13
C PRO A 266 -8.27 13.49 23.03
N ALA A 267 -8.95 12.64 23.83
CA ALA A 267 -8.80 11.19 23.78
C ALA A 267 -9.31 10.62 22.45
N PHE A 268 -10.48 11.06 21.98
CA PHE A 268 -11.02 10.65 20.68
C PHE A 268 -10.15 11.09 19.50
N ARG A 269 -9.50 12.25 19.58
CA ARG A 269 -8.53 12.67 18.56
C ARG A 269 -7.32 11.75 18.49
N ARG A 270 -6.75 11.35 19.65
CA ARG A 270 -5.64 10.41 19.70
C ARG A 270 -6.06 9.04 19.17
N PHE A 271 -7.22 8.54 19.60
CA PHE A 271 -7.77 7.27 19.14
C PHE A 271 -8.00 7.28 17.62
N LYS A 272 -8.65 8.33 17.08
CA LYS A 272 -8.84 8.49 15.64
C LYS A 272 -7.52 8.47 14.88
N LYS A 273 -6.48 9.12 15.41
CA LYS A 273 -5.14 9.11 14.78
C LYS A 273 -4.53 7.72 14.78
N ILE A 274 -4.67 6.95 15.86
CA ILE A 274 -4.19 5.55 15.93
C ILE A 274 -4.92 4.68 14.91
N MET A 275 -6.25 4.83 14.79
CA MET A 275 -7.08 4.05 13.87
C MET A 275 -7.04 4.51 12.41
N ASP A 276 -6.36 5.61 12.12
CA ASP A 276 -6.27 6.17 10.77
C ASP A 276 -5.17 5.44 9.97
N TYR A 277 -5.57 4.41 9.26
CA TYR A 277 -4.65 3.66 8.38
C TYR A 277 -4.02 4.53 7.28
N THR A 278 -4.62 5.70 6.96
CA THR A 278 -4.05 6.64 5.99
C THR A 278 -2.75 7.29 6.49
N GLU A 279 -2.50 7.28 7.80
CA GLU A 279 -1.23 7.74 8.39
C GLU A 279 -0.05 6.83 7.98
N TYR A 280 -0.30 5.55 7.64
CA TYR A 280 0.74 4.66 7.10
C TYR A 280 1.08 4.94 5.63
N GLY A 281 0.22 5.70 4.92
CA GLY A 281 0.61 6.37 3.69
C GLY A 281 0.45 5.58 2.38
N GLY A 282 -0.49 4.65 2.31
CA GLY A 282 -0.75 3.88 1.08
C GLY A 282 -0.21 2.44 1.12
N ALA A 283 -0.58 1.67 0.12
CA ALA A 283 -0.32 0.25 0.01
C ALA A 283 0.90 -0.01 -0.91
N PRO A 284 2.01 -0.58 -0.41
CA PRO A 284 3.12 -0.99 -1.26
C PRO A 284 2.72 -2.18 -2.13
N LEU A 285 3.11 -2.17 -3.40
CA LEU A 285 3.06 -3.31 -4.30
C LEU A 285 4.45 -3.94 -4.34
N LEU A 286 4.62 -5.06 -3.64
CA LEU A 286 5.90 -5.73 -3.50
C LEU A 286 6.15 -6.74 -4.62
N GLY A 287 7.43 -7.05 -4.89
CA GLY A 287 7.84 -8.00 -5.93
C GLY A 287 7.97 -7.39 -7.33
N ILE A 288 7.93 -6.07 -7.45
CA ILE A 288 8.22 -5.29 -8.66
C ILE A 288 9.65 -4.74 -8.58
N ASP A 289 10.38 -4.71 -9.69
CA ASP A 289 11.77 -4.20 -9.77
C ASP A 289 11.85 -2.66 -9.74
N GLY A 290 11.12 -2.05 -8.80
CA GLY A 290 11.01 -0.64 -8.55
C GLY A 290 10.03 -0.37 -7.42
N GLY A 291 10.09 0.78 -6.79
CA GLY A 291 9.14 1.17 -5.76
C GLY A 291 7.77 1.48 -6.38
N ILE A 292 6.72 0.85 -5.86
CA ILE A 292 5.33 1.14 -6.27
C ILE A 292 4.48 1.29 -5.00
N VAL A 293 3.88 2.46 -4.85
CA VAL A 293 2.96 2.75 -3.74
C VAL A 293 1.60 3.17 -4.31
N LYS A 294 0.56 2.47 -3.87
CA LYS A 294 -0.84 2.77 -4.23
C LYS A 294 -1.51 3.56 -3.11
N ALA A 295 -1.83 4.81 -3.37
CA ALA A 295 -2.67 5.61 -2.47
C ALA A 295 -4.16 5.28 -2.70
N HIS A 296 -5.02 5.53 -1.73
CA HIS A 296 -6.47 5.31 -1.86
C HIS A 296 -7.07 6.26 -2.93
N GLY A 297 -8.05 5.78 -3.71
CA GLY A 297 -8.68 6.59 -4.77
C GLY A 297 -9.27 7.90 -4.27
N SER A 298 -9.88 7.91 -3.10
CA SER A 298 -10.47 9.10 -2.46
C SER A 298 -9.48 9.91 -1.60
N SER A 299 -8.17 9.70 -1.72
CA SER A 299 -7.15 10.41 -0.93
C SER A 299 -7.32 11.94 -1.05
N ASN A 300 -7.34 12.60 0.10
CA ASN A 300 -7.18 14.05 0.18
C ASN A 300 -5.68 14.40 0.25
N ALA A 301 -5.36 15.69 0.26
CA ALA A 301 -3.97 16.17 0.29
C ALA A 301 -3.15 15.61 1.47
N LYS A 302 -3.76 15.52 2.68
CA LYS A 302 -3.08 14.95 3.86
C LYS A 302 -2.73 13.48 3.66
N ALA A 303 -3.67 12.67 3.18
CA ALA A 303 -3.46 11.25 2.91
C ALA A 303 -2.43 11.06 1.78
N PHE A 304 -2.46 11.93 0.76
CA PHE A 304 -1.49 11.87 -0.33
C PHE A 304 -0.07 12.26 0.15
N ALA A 305 0.07 13.26 1.01
CA ALA A 305 1.36 13.61 1.63
C ALA A 305 1.93 12.45 2.47
N ALA A 306 1.08 11.73 3.22
CA ALA A 306 1.47 10.52 3.93
C ALA A 306 1.94 9.41 2.97
N ALA A 307 1.27 9.27 1.80
CA ALA A 307 1.67 8.32 0.76
C ALA A 307 3.03 8.67 0.11
N VAL A 308 3.35 9.95 -0.05
CA VAL A 308 4.71 10.39 -0.44
C VAL A 308 5.73 9.98 0.62
N GLY A 309 5.40 10.14 1.91
CA GLY A 309 6.24 9.67 3.02
C GLY A 309 6.46 8.15 2.99
N GLN A 310 5.45 7.38 2.61
CA GLN A 310 5.56 5.93 2.43
C GLN A 310 6.47 5.57 1.24
N ALA A 311 6.29 6.24 0.09
CA ALA A 311 7.15 6.06 -1.07
C ALA A 311 8.63 6.38 -0.74
N ARG A 312 8.86 7.43 0.08
CA ARG A 312 10.19 7.75 0.60
C ARG A 312 10.76 6.64 1.47
N ARG A 313 10.01 6.11 2.45
CA ARG A 313 10.48 5.00 3.30
C ARG A 313 10.79 3.75 2.48
N PHE A 314 9.93 3.43 1.51
CA PHE A 314 10.15 2.33 0.59
C PHE A 314 11.47 2.46 -0.17
N ALA A 315 11.73 3.63 -0.75
CA ALA A 315 12.93 3.89 -1.53
C ALA A 315 14.22 3.86 -0.66
N LEU A 316 14.14 4.35 0.59
CA LEU A 316 15.27 4.33 1.53
C LEU A 316 15.58 2.94 2.07
N GLY A 317 14.57 2.08 2.18
CA GLY A 317 14.71 0.76 2.80
C GLY A 317 15.52 -0.26 1.99
N GLY A 318 15.77 -0.01 0.68
CA GLY A 318 16.51 -0.95 -0.16
C GLY A 318 15.80 -2.30 -0.33
N ILE A 319 14.51 -2.35 -0.07
CA ILE A 319 13.70 -3.56 0.06
C ILE A 319 13.75 -4.48 -1.16
N ASN A 320 13.91 -3.93 -2.37
CA ASN A 320 13.95 -4.74 -3.60
C ASN A 320 15.17 -5.67 -3.64
N ASP A 321 16.31 -5.24 -3.10
CA ASP A 321 17.51 -6.08 -3.02
C ASP A 321 17.32 -7.17 -1.97
N SER A 322 16.76 -6.84 -0.80
CA SER A 322 16.42 -7.82 0.23
C SER A 322 15.42 -8.87 -0.26
N ILE A 323 14.40 -8.46 -1.04
CA ILE A 323 13.44 -9.39 -1.66
C ILE A 323 14.15 -10.27 -2.69
N ARG A 324 15.00 -9.71 -3.55
CA ARG A 324 15.74 -10.46 -4.58
C ARG A 324 16.62 -11.52 -3.94
N ASP A 325 17.38 -11.16 -2.93
CA ASP A 325 18.27 -12.08 -2.22
C ASP A 325 17.48 -13.19 -1.51
N ALA A 326 16.39 -12.85 -0.83
CA ALA A 326 15.58 -13.83 -0.10
C ALA A 326 14.81 -14.77 -1.05
N ILE A 327 14.25 -14.26 -2.15
CA ILE A 327 13.57 -15.09 -3.17
C ILE A 327 14.57 -16.01 -3.89
N GLY A 328 15.80 -15.53 -4.13
CA GLY A 328 16.87 -16.34 -4.77
C GLY A 328 17.32 -17.53 -3.91
N GLN A 329 17.05 -17.52 -2.61
CA GLN A 329 17.34 -18.62 -1.68
C GLN A 329 16.21 -19.66 -1.57
N LEU A 330 15.02 -19.37 -2.12
CA LEU A 330 13.90 -20.29 -2.07
C LEU A 330 14.11 -21.47 -3.03
N PRO A 331 13.68 -22.67 -2.65
CA PRO A 331 13.68 -23.81 -3.56
C PRO A 331 12.74 -23.57 -4.75
N ASP A 332 13.05 -24.13 -5.90
CA ASP A 332 12.15 -24.12 -7.05
C ASP A 332 10.97 -25.06 -6.80
N ILE A 333 9.84 -24.49 -6.40
CA ILE A 333 8.62 -25.24 -6.10
C ILE A 333 7.77 -25.31 -7.37
N GLN A 334 7.55 -26.50 -7.85
CA GLN A 334 6.55 -26.80 -8.87
C GLN A 334 5.19 -26.92 -8.20
N ASP A 335 4.24 -26.02 -8.55
CA ASP A 335 2.85 -26.00 -8.06
C ASP A 335 1.91 -26.85 -8.89
#